data_e767cc04debdf1975ad04c7f86a51a27
#
_entry.id   e767cc04debdf1975ad04c7f86a51a27
#
_cell.length_a   1.000
_cell.length_b   1.000
_cell.length_c   1.000
_cell.angle_alpha   90.00
_cell.angle_beta   90.00
_cell.angle_gamma   90.00
#
_symmetry.space_group_name_H-M   'P 1'
#
loop_
_entity.id
_entity.type
_entity.pdbx_description
1 polymer ?
#
loop_
_entity_poly.entity_id
_entity_poly.type
_entity_poly.pdbx_seq_one_letter_code
_entity_poly.pdbx_strand_id
1 'polypeptide(L)'
;MGTYHGLKSLHQDVLVAAERIRDHVRRTPFDHSPSLSELTGADVWLKLENLQHTGSFKVRGAMNKLLSLNTRERELGVVAASTGNHGAAVAFGCQKLGISGLVYVPENTSDAKLENIRNYLADIRFHGMDCVDAEAKARTVAKKRDMIYLSPYNDPMVVAGQGTAGVEIESQCDRLDVLIVSVGGGGLIGKA
;
A
#
# COMPACT_ATOMS: atom_id res chain seq x y z
N MET A 1 13.58 -2.91 -17.86
CA MET A 1 14.53 -2.89 -16.74
C MET A 1 14.70 -1.45 -16.32
N GLY A 2 14.05 -1.03 -15.24
CA GLY A 2 14.21 0.32 -14.68
C GLY A 2 15.57 0.40 -13.99
N THR A 3 16.39 1.34 -14.39
CA THR A 3 17.65 1.69 -13.72
C THR A 3 17.31 2.13 -12.29
N TYR A 4 17.82 1.39 -11.31
CA TYR A 4 17.81 1.83 -9.91
C TYR A 4 18.64 3.12 -9.81
N HIS A 5 17.98 4.23 -9.70
CA HIS A 5 18.62 5.48 -9.31
C HIS A 5 19.19 5.30 -7.90
N GLY A 6 20.37 5.88 -7.63
CA GLY A 6 21.09 5.64 -6.38
C GLY A 6 20.30 6.02 -5.12
N LEU A 7 20.76 5.59 -3.92
CA LEU A 7 20.09 5.76 -2.61
C LEU A 7 19.57 7.18 -2.34
N LYS A 8 20.26 8.23 -2.82
CA LYS A 8 19.82 9.63 -2.68
C LYS A 8 18.52 9.93 -3.42
N SER A 9 18.27 9.29 -4.59
CA SER A 9 17.02 9.48 -5.32
C SER A 9 15.86 8.73 -4.65
N LEU A 10 16.15 7.59 -4.01
CA LEU A 10 15.17 6.79 -3.27
C LEU A 10 14.60 7.57 -2.07
N HIS A 11 15.46 8.20 -1.28
CA HIS A 11 15.05 9.03 -0.16
C HIS A 11 14.19 10.23 -0.63
N GLN A 12 14.62 10.91 -1.69
CA GLN A 12 13.86 12.03 -2.25
C GLN A 12 12.47 11.61 -2.73
N ASP A 13 12.34 10.44 -3.36
CA ASP A 13 11.05 9.92 -3.79
C ASP A 13 10.09 9.70 -2.61
N VAL A 14 10.62 9.23 -1.46
CA VAL A 14 9.84 9.02 -0.23
C VAL A 14 9.38 10.36 0.37
N LEU A 15 10.24 11.36 0.41
CA LEU A 15 9.87 12.70 0.90
C LEU A 15 8.79 13.36 0.01
N VAL A 16 8.90 13.24 -1.31
CA VAL A 16 7.88 13.71 -2.25
C VAL A 16 6.57 12.91 -2.07
N ALA A 17 6.66 11.61 -1.81
CA ALA A 17 5.49 10.80 -1.51
C ALA A 17 4.83 11.22 -0.19
N ALA A 18 5.62 11.49 0.86
CA ALA A 18 5.11 11.92 2.17
C ALA A 18 4.30 13.23 2.04
N GLU A 19 4.82 14.20 1.31
CA GLU A 19 4.10 15.44 1.05
C GLU A 19 2.82 15.21 0.22
N ARG A 20 2.89 14.38 -0.82
CA ARG A 20 1.73 14.08 -1.68
C ARG A 20 0.58 13.43 -0.95
N ILE A 21 0.86 12.50 -0.02
CA ILE A 21 -0.20 11.73 0.67
C ILE A 21 -0.61 12.30 2.01
N ARG A 22 0.02 13.35 2.51
CA ARG A 22 -0.15 13.90 3.86
C ARG A 22 -1.61 14.06 4.28
N ASP A 23 -2.44 14.63 3.41
CA ASP A 23 -3.85 14.90 3.69
C ASP A 23 -4.78 13.70 3.39
N HIS A 24 -4.20 12.58 2.97
CA HIS A 24 -4.94 11.40 2.53
C HIS A 24 -4.71 10.16 3.39
N VAL A 25 -3.72 10.18 4.26
CA VAL A 25 -3.40 9.10 5.20
C VAL A 25 -3.33 9.63 6.61
N ARG A 26 -3.40 8.73 7.59
CA ARG A 26 -3.21 9.10 8.99
C ARG A 26 -1.72 9.10 9.33
N ARG A 27 -1.27 10.10 10.07
CA ARG A 27 -0.03 9.98 10.82
C ARG A 27 -0.31 9.05 11.99
N THR A 28 0.18 7.81 11.90
CA THR A 28 -0.11 6.79 12.91
C THR A 28 0.74 6.98 14.17
N PRO A 29 0.25 6.56 15.35
CA PRO A 29 1.03 6.59 16.58
C PRO A 29 2.30 5.77 16.47
N PHE A 30 3.31 6.19 17.25
CA PHE A 30 4.54 5.45 17.52
C PHE A 30 4.63 5.31 19.04
N ASP A 31 4.13 4.18 19.56
CA ASP A 31 3.82 3.99 20.97
C ASP A 31 4.78 3.00 21.62
N HIS A 32 5.22 3.30 22.83
CA HIS A 32 6.00 2.39 23.67
C HIS A 32 5.18 1.16 24.06
N SER A 33 5.79 -0.01 23.99
CA SER A 33 5.20 -1.31 24.36
C SER A 33 5.84 -1.86 25.65
N PRO A 34 5.30 -1.59 26.82
CA PRO A 34 5.88 -2.09 28.09
C PRO A 34 6.03 -3.62 28.13
N SER A 35 4.99 -4.33 27.66
CA SER A 35 5.02 -5.81 27.67
C SER A 35 6.07 -6.41 26.77
N LEU A 36 6.28 -5.84 25.56
CA LEU A 36 7.36 -6.32 24.68
C LEU A 36 8.73 -5.89 25.18
N SER A 37 8.83 -4.72 25.80
CA SER A 37 10.10 -4.26 26.40
C SER A 37 10.51 -5.14 27.56
N GLU A 38 9.59 -5.53 28.44
CA GLU A 38 9.84 -6.49 29.53
C GLU A 38 10.27 -7.86 28.99
N LEU A 39 9.56 -8.37 27.97
CA LEU A 39 9.84 -9.69 27.38
C LEU A 39 11.21 -9.76 26.71
N THR A 40 11.65 -8.68 26.07
CA THR A 40 12.89 -8.67 25.25
C THR A 40 14.11 -8.08 25.94
N GLY A 41 13.92 -7.33 27.02
CA GLY A 41 14.97 -6.54 27.66
C GLY A 41 15.44 -5.34 26.83
N ALA A 42 14.68 -4.95 25.81
CA ALA A 42 14.93 -3.79 24.96
C ALA A 42 13.84 -2.73 25.13
N ASP A 43 14.10 -1.50 24.72
CA ASP A 43 13.08 -0.45 24.67
C ASP A 43 12.28 -0.56 23.35
N VAL A 44 11.10 -1.19 23.40
CA VAL A 44 10.33 -1.57 22.21
C VAL A 44 9.21 -0.57 21.94
N TRP A 45 9.21 -0.03 20.71
CA TRP A 45 8.20 0.89 20.20
C TRP A 45 7.48 0.30 19.00
N LEU A 46 6.19 0.61 18.85
CA LEU A 46 5.34 0.10 17.79
C LEU A 46 4.84 1.24 16.91
N LYS A 47 5.12 1.18 15.61
CA LYS A 47 4.46 2.01 14.60
C LYS A 47 3.12 1.37 14.24
N LEU A 48 2.03 1.96 14.72
CA LEU A 48 0.69 1.35 14.71
C LEU A 48 -0.02 1.52 13.36
N GLU A 49 0.49 0.91 12.31
CA GLU A 49 -0.11 0.93 10.96
C GLU A 49 -1.47 0.19 10.87
N ASN A 50 -1.83 -0.61 11.88
CA ASN A 50 -3.18 -1.16 12.05
C ASN A 50 -4.24 -0.07 12.33
N LEU A 51 -3.84 1.12 12.75
CA LEU A 51 -4.72 2.28 12.94
C LEU A 51 -4.87 3.14 11.69
N GLN A 52 -4.28 2.76 10.58
CA GLN A 52 -4.46 3.43 9.29
C GLN A 52 -5.90 3.24 8.75
N HIS A 53 -6.36 4.05 7.80
CA HIS A 53 -7.73 4.03 7.26
C HIS A 53 -8.22 2.64 6.85
N THR A 54 -7.33 1.82 6.27
CA THR A 54 -7.66 0.45 5.83
C THR A 54 -7.06 -0.63 6.72
N GLY A 55 -6.67 -0.28 7.96
CA GLY A 55 -6.09 -1.21 8.91
C GLY A 55 -4.67 -1.68 8.58
N SER A 56 -3.97 -1.01 7.65
CA SER A 56 -2.59 -1.35 7.29
C SER A 56 -1.87 -0.23 6.54
N PHE A 57 -0.54 -0.30 6.51
CA PHE A 57 0.33 0.61 5.76
C PHE A 57 0.05 0.65 4.24
N LYS A 58 -0.64 -0.32 3.68
CA LYS A 58 -0.87 -0.45 2.23
C LYS A 58 -1.55 0.77 1.61
N VAL A 59 -2.36 1.49 2.38
CA VAL A 59 -3.02 2.72 1.90
C VAL A 59 -2.02 3.80 1.51
N ARG A 60 -0.84 3.88 2.13
CA ARG A 60 0.20 4.85 1.81
C ARG A 60 0.66 4.73 0.36
N GLY A 61 1.06 3.52 -0.04
CA GLY A 61 1.50 3.24 -1.41
C GLY A 61 0.39 3.35 -2.44
N ALA A 62 -0.81 2.86 -2.12
CA ALA A 62 -1.97 2.97 -3.00
C ALA A 62 -2.32 4.45 -3.26
N MET A 63 -2.40 5.27 -2.21
CA MET A 63 -2.67 6.71 -2.34
C MET A 63 -1.59 7.43 -3.13
N ASN A 64 -0.30 7.15 -2.85
CA ASN A 64 0.78 7.79 -3.58
C ASN A 64 0.72 7.49 -5.09
N LYS A 65 0.43 6.24 -5.47
CA LYS A 65 0.24 5.86 -6.87
C LYS A 65 -0.98 6.55 -7.48
N LEU A 66 -2.13 6.49 -6.83
CA LEU A 66 -3.38 7.06 -7.36
C LEU A 66 -3.29 8.58 -7.53
N LEU A 67 -2.66 9.29 -6.59
CA LEU A 67 -2.44 10.73 -6.67
C LEU A 67 -1.43 11.13 -7.75
N SER A 68 -0.53 10.23 -8.15
CA SER A 68 0.44 10.47 -9.22
C SER A 68 -0.11 10.27 -10.63
N LEU A 69 -1.34 9.73 -10.78
CA LEU A 69 -1.96 9.50 -12.06
C LEU A 69 -2.33 10.83 -12.76
N ASN A 70 -2.06 10.92 -14.05
CA ASN A 70 -2.53 12.02 -14.86
C ASN A 70 -4.05 11.92 -15.17
N THR A 71 -4.64 12.93 -15.79
CA THR A 71 -6.08 13.01 -16.06
C THR A 71 -6.56 11.81 -16.88
N ARG A 72 -5.86 11.45 -17.96
CA ARG A 72 -6.23 10.31 -18.81
C ARG A 72 -6.16 8.98 -18.04
N GLU A 73 -5.13 8.76 -17.25
CA GLU A 73 -4.98 7.54 -16.43
C GLU A 73 -6.10 7.42 -15.39
N ARG A 74 -6.52 8.52 -14.79
CA ARG A 74 -7.66 8.57 -13.84
C ARG A 74 -8.98 8.23 -14.53
N GLU A 75 -9.21 8.74 -15.73
CA GLU A 75 -10.40 8.45 -16.53
C GLU A 75 -10.49 6.98 -16.95
N LEU A 76 -9.36 6.38 -17.32
CA LEU A 76 -9.27 4.96 -17.66
C LEU A 76 -9.45 4.05 -16.43
N GLY A 77 -9.08 4.53 -15.25
CA GLY A 77 -9.20 3.80 -13.99
C GLY A 77 -8.06 2.84 -13.73
N VAL A 78 -8.17 2.11 -12.62
CA VAL A 78 -7.12 1.20 -12.13
C VAL A 78 -7.63 -0.21 -11.93
N VAL A 79 -6.72 -1.17 -12.06
CA VAL A 79 -6.97 -2.60 -11.79
C VAL A 79 -5.96 -3.10 -10.78
N ALA A 80 -6.41 -3.85 -9.79
CA ALA A 80 -5.57 -4.55 -8.83
C ALA A 80 -5.99 -6.01 -8.67
N ALA A 81 -5.12 -6.83 -8.10
CA ALA A 81 -5.45 -8.18 -7.67
C ALA A 81 -4.98 -8.37 -6.23
N SER A 82 -5.94 -8.57 -5.32
CA SER A 82 -5.63 -8.83 -3.91
C SER A 82 -6.91 -9.11 -3.12
N THR A 83 -6.89 -10.11 -2.27
CA THR A 83 -7.96 -10.42 -1.30
C THR A 83 -7.80 -9.74 0.05
N GLY A 84 -6.68 -9.02 0.27
CA GLY A 84 -6.31 -8.47 1.57
C GLY A 84 -6.07 -6.96 1.54
N ASN A 85 -5.14 -6.52 2.39
CA ASN A 85 -4.85 -5.12 2.66
C ASN A 85 -4.56 -4.26 1.43
N HIS A 86 -3.97 -4.82 0.37
CA HIS A 86 -3.72 -4.07 -0.85
C HIS A 86 -5.02 -3.80 -1.62
N GLY A 87 -5.90 -4.80 -1.75
CA GLY A 87 -7.21 -4.63 -2.39
C GLY A 87 -8.06 -3.58 -1.67
N ALA A 88 -8.11 -3.64 -0.34
CA ALA A 88 -8.81 -2.64 0.48
C ALA A 88 -8.21 -1.23 0.32
N ALA A 89 -6.87 -1.11 0.27
CA ALA A 89 -6.20 0.17 0.09
C ALA A 89 -6.48 0.80 -1.29
N VAL A 90 -6.48 -0.02 -2.35
CA VAL A 90 -6.83 0.43 -3.71
C VAL A 90 -8.30 0.87 -3.76
N ALA A 91 -9.21 0.06 -3.22
CA ALA A 91 -10.64 0.36 -3.17
C ALA A 91 -10.92 1.67 -2.43
N PHE A 92 -10.33 1.85 -1.24
CA PHE A 92 -10.41 3.10 -0.46
C PHE A 92 -9.92 4.32 -1.25
N GLY A 93 -8.73 4.20 -1.85
CA GLY A 93 -8.15 5.31 -2.60
C GLY A 93 -8.98 5.67 -3.84
N CYS A 94 -9.49 4.68 -4.56
CA CYS A 94 -10.37 4.87 -5.70
C CYS A 94 -11.66 5.60 -5.30
N GLN A 95 -12.32 5.17 -4.23
CA GLN A 95 -13.51 5.83 -3.70
C GLN A 95 -13.22 7.27 -3.30
N LYS A 96 -12.13 7.50 -2.53
CA LYS A 96 -11.77 8.83 -2.04
C LYS A 96 -11.45 9.83 -3.16
N LEU A 97 -10.90 9.36 -4.28
CA LEU A 97 -10.47 10.20 -5.41
C LEU A 97 -11.43 10.20 -6.60
N GLY A 98 -12.54 9.47 -6.54
CA GLY A 98 -13.49 9.34 -7.64
C GLY A 98 -12.91 8.63 -8.88
N ILE A 99 -11.96 7.69 -8.67
CA ILE A 99 -11.32 6.91 -9.73
C ILE A 99 -12.01 5.55 -9.84
N SER A 100 -12.33 5.10 -11.06
CA SER A 100 -12.87 3.75 -11.27
C SER A 100 -11.84 2.68 -10.85
N GLY A 101 -12.18 1.81 -9.90
CA GLY A 101 -11.33 0.76 -9.37
C GLY A 101 -11.92 -0.63 -9.59
N LEU A 102 -11.12 -1.54 -10.15
CA LEU A 102 -11.47 -2.94 -10.39
C LEU A 102 -10.51 -3.83 -9.60
N VAL A 103 -11.05 -4.70 -8.73
CA VAL A 103 -10.25 -5.59 -7.89
C VAL A 103 -10.55 -7.04 -8.23
N TYR A 104 -9.56 -7.77 -8.75
CA TYR A 104 -9.66 -9.21 -9.00
C TYR A 104 -9.30 -10.01 -7.74
N VAL A 105 -10.12 -11.04 -7.48
CA VAL A 105 -9.95 -11.96 -6.36
C VAL A 105 -10.19 -13.41 -6.84
N PRO A 106 -9.57 -14.43 -6.21
CA PRO A 106 -9.92 -15.82 -6.46
C PRO A 106 -11.37 -16.14 -6.15
N GLU A 107 -11.95 -17.14 -6.84
CA GLU A 107 -13.35 -17.55 -6.68
C GLU A 107 -13.65 -18.10 -5.29
N ASN A 108 -12.65 -18.71 -4.64
CA ASN A 108 -12.74 -19.26 -3.29
C ASN A 108 -12.45 -18.26 -2.16
N THR A 109 -12.45 -16.96 -2.46
CA THR A 109 -12.18 -15.92 -1.46
C THR A 109 -13.32 -15.85 -0.43
N SER A 110 -13.00 -15.94 0.86
CA SER A 110 -13.98 -15.87 1.94
C SER A 110 -14.65 -14.49 2.05
N ASP A 111 -15.93 -14.48 2.47
CA ASP A 111 -16.69 -13.23 2.65
C ASP A 111 -16.02 -12.25 3.61
N ALA A 112 -15.41 -12.72 4.69
CA ALA A 112 -14.68 -11.87 5.63
C ALA A 112 -13.53 -11.07 4.97
N LYS A 113 -12.84 -11.65 3.96
CA LYS A 113 -11.82 -10.94 3.17
C LYS A 113 -12.44 -9.95 2.18
N LEU A 114 -13.57 -10.32 1.59
CA LEU A 114 -14.29 -9.47 0.63
C LEU A 114 -14.91 -8.26 1.30
N GLU A 115 -15.36 -8.37 2.53
CA GLU A 115 -16.02 -7.30 3.28
C GLU A 115 -15.11 -6.06 3.38
N ASN A 116 -13.82 -6.24 3.66
CA ASN A 116 -12.86 -5.15 3.71
C ASN A 116 -12.71 -4.39 2.38
N ILE A 117 -12.96 -5.03 1.25
CA ILE A 117 -12.91 -4.39 -0.07
C ILE A 117 -14.27 -3.79 -0.42
N ARG A 118 -15.37 -4.50 -0.13
CA ARG A 118 -16.76 -4.05 -0.37
C ARG A 118 -17.10 -2.77 0.37
N ASN A 119 -16.51 -2.54 1.55
CA ASN A 119 -16.70 -1.31 2.31
C ASN A 119 -16.32 -0.03 1.55
N TYR A 120 -15.53 -0.13 0.46
CA TYR A 120 -15.03 0.99 -0.31
C TYR A 120 -15.56 1.05 -1.75
N LEU A 121 -16.69 0.38 -2.06
CA LEU A 121 -17.41 0.47 -3.33
C LEU A 121 -16.59 0.11 -4.59
N ALA A 122 -15.51 -0.67 -4.47
CA ALA A 122 -14.78 -1.15 -5.64
C ALA A 122 -15.59 -2.21 -6.40
N ASP A 123 -15.44 -2.26 -7.73
CA ASP A 123 -15.97 -3.36 -8.54
C ASP A 123 -15.10 -4.61 -8.34
N ILE A 124 -15.64 -5.61 -7.64
CA ILE A 124 -14.94 -6.87 -7.36
C ILE A 124 -15.27 -7.87 -8.45
N ARG A 125 -14.24 -8.49 -9.01
CA ARG A 125 -14.33 -9.55 -10.01
C ARG A 125 -13.64 -10.81 -9.56
N PHE A 126 -14.32 -11.93 -9.71
CA PHE A 126 -13.81 -13.24 -9.37
C PHE A 126 -13.10 -13.86 -10.59
N HIS A 127 -11.92 -14.44 -10.36
CA HIS A 127 -11.22 -15.19 -11.41
C HIS A 127 -10.16 -16.11 -10.84
N GLY A 128 -10.20 -17.39 -11.30
CA GLY A 128 -9.23 -18.42 -10.94
C GLY A 128 -9.38 -18.92 -9.51
N MET A 129 -8.52 -19.84 -9.13
CA MET A 129 -8.58 -20.49 -7.83
C MET A 129 -7.56 -19.96 -6.82
N ASP A 130 -6.58 -19.16 -7.30
CA ASP A 130 -5.53 -18.58 -6.47
C ASP A 130 -5.19 -17.14 -6.86
N CYS A 131 -4.29 -16.54 -6.07
CA CYS A 131 -3.88 -15.15 -6.27
C CYS A 131 -3.07 -14.94 -7.55
N VAL A 132 -2.41 -15.99 -8.09
CA VAL A 132 -1.61 -15.91 -9.31
C VAL A 132 -2.52 -15.78 -10.52
N ASP A 133 -3.59 -16.59 -10.57
CA ASP A 133 -4.63 -16.53 -11.61
C ASP A 133 -5.33 -15.16 -11.61
N ALA A 134 -5.73 -14.70 -10.43
CA ALA A 134 -6.39 -13.39 -10.28
C ALA A 134 -5.45 -12.24 -10.74
N GLU A 135 -4.16 -12.29 -10.40
CA GLU A 135 -3.17 -11.32 -10.83
C GLU A 135 -2.94 -11.34 -12.35
N ALA A 136 -2.78 -12.52 -12.94
CA ALA A 136 -2.61 -12.68 -14.38
C ALA A 136 -3.80 -12.10 -15.15
N LYS A 137 -5.01 -12.34 -14.66
CA LYS A 137 -6.23 -11.76 -15.21
C LYS A 137 -6.27 -10.24 -15.08
N ALA A 138 -5.96 -9.71 -13.91
CA ALA A 138 -5.92 -8.27 -13.67
C ALA A 138 -4.95 -7.57 -14.62
N ARG A 139 -3.74 -8.11 -14.80
CA ARG A 139 -2.75 -7.59 -15.76
C ARG A 139 -3.22 -7.65 -17.21
N THR A 140 -3.88 -8.74 -17.60
CA THR A 140 -4.46 -8.91 -18.95
C THR A 140 -5.55 -7.86 -19.21
N VAL A 141 -6.43 -7.64 -18.24
CA VAL A 141 -7.51 -6.64 -18.35
C VAL A 141 -6.95 -5.23 -18.36
N ALA A 142 -5.97 -4.91 -17.51
CA ALA A 142 -5.29 -3.64 -17.52
C ALA A 142 -4.75 -3.31 -18.91
N LYS A 143 -4.01 -4.24 -19.52
CA LYS A 143 -3.47 -4.08 -20.89
C LYS A 143 -4.57 -3.92 -21.94
N LYS A 144 -5.64 -4.73 -21.88
CA LYS A 144 -6.72 -4.73 -22.89
C LYS A 144 -7.55 -3.45 -22.83
N ARG A 145 -7.72 -2.85 -21.64
CA ARG A 145 -8.56 -1.68 -21.41
C ARG A 145 -7.77 -0.38 -21.21
N ASP A 146 -6.45 -0.43 -21.39
CA ASP A 146 -5.53 0.70 -21.15
C ASP A 146 -5.58 1.24 -19.69
N MET A 147 -6.06 0.41 -18.75
CA MET A 147 -6.14 0.76 -17.33
C MET A 147 -4.78 0.58 -16.64
N ILE A 148 -4.57 1.28 -15.54
CA ILE A 148 -3.34 1.15 -14.75
C ILE A 148 -3.42 -0.09 -13.85
N TYR A 149 -2.48 -1.04 -13.99
CA TYR A 149 -2.32 -2.12 -13.02
C TYR A 149 -1.57 -1.60 -11.79
N LEU A 150 -2.26 -1.57 -10.65
CA LEU A 150 -1.69 -1.11 -9.38
C LEU A 150 -1.08 -2.28 -8.62
N SER A 151 0.24 -2.42 -8.74
CA SER A 151 1.00 -3.51 -8.11
C SER A 151 1.15 -3.30 -6.60
N PRO A 152 1.05 -4.36 -5.77
CA PRO A 152 1.22 -4.26 -4.31
C PRO A 152 2.66 -3.98 -3.84
N TYR A 153 3.69 -4.13 -4.71
CA TYR A 153 5.11 -4.06 -4.33
C TYR A 153 6.09 -3.74 -5.49
N ASN A 154 5.70 -3.87 -6.75
CA ASN A 154 6.60 -3.69 -7.92
C ASN A 154 6.38 -2.35 -8.67
N ASP A 155 5.80 -1.36 -8.04
CA ASP A 155 5.62 -0.02 -8.60
C ASP A 155 6.43 0.98 -7.75
N PRO A 156 7.32 1.78 -8.35
CA PRO A 156 8.15 2.75 -7.63
C PRO A 156 7.34 3.74 -6.79
N MET A 157 6.18 4.17 -7.29
CA MET A 157 5.29 5.07 -6.54
C MET A 157 4.66 4.37 -5.34
N VAL A 158 4.26 3.09 -5.49
CA VAL A 158 3.75 2.31 -4.36
C VAL A 158 4.84 2.13 -3.31
N VAL A 159 6.05 1.75 -3.71
CA VAL A 159 7.18 1.53 -2.78
C VAL A 159 7.57 2.84 -2.08
N ALA A 160 7.64 3.97 -2.80
CA ALA A 160 7.90 5.28 -2.19
C ALA A 160 6.82 5.67 -1.17
N GLY A 161 5.54 5.42 -1.48
CA GLY A 161 4.45 5.66 -0.54
C GLY A 161 4.55 4.81 0.73
N GLN A 162 4.96 3.53 0.63
CA GLN A 162 5.16 2.69 1.81
C GLN A 162 6.30 3.22 2.70
N GLY A 163 7.39 3.73 2.10
CA GLY A 163 8.52 4.33 2.81
C GLY A 163 8.16 5.55 3.67
N THR A 164 7.00 6.18 3.44
CA THR A 164 6.56 7.32 4.25
C THR A 164 6.31 6.99 5.73
N ALA A 165 6.12 5.70 6.06
CA ALA A 165 6.08 5.25 7.44
C ALA A 165 7.44 5.48 8.15
N GLY A 166 8.56 5.31 7.42
CA GLY A 166 9.91 5.62 7.91
C GLY A 166 10.09 7.12 8.21
N VAL A 167 9.61 8.00 7.34
CA VAL A 167 9.65 9.46 7.56
C VAL A 167 8.90 9.86 8.83
N GLU A 168 7.75 9.22 9.08
CA GLU A 168 7.01 9.47 10.33
C GLU A 168 7.78 8.95 11.55
N ILE A 169 8.37 7.75 11.48
CA ILE A 169 9.19 7.20 12.58
C ILE A 169 10.36 8.14 12.89
N GLU A 170 11.11 8.59 11.88
CA GLU A 170 12.22 9.54 12.03
C GLU A 170 11.81 10.82 12.77
N SER A 171 10.58 11.31 12.52
CA SER A 171 10.05 12.50 13.18
C SER A 171 9.40 12.24 14.56
N GLN A 172 9.23 10.97 14.95
CA GLN A 172 8.60 10.54 16.20
C GLN A 172 9.59 9.91 17.20
N CYS A 173 10.83 9.67 16.78
CA CYS A 173 11.85 9.00 17.57
C CYS A 173 13.20 9.71 17.40
N ASP A 174 13.82 10.11 18.50
CA ASP A 174 15.14 10.77 18.49
C ASP A 174 16.28 9.79 18.22
N ARG A 175 16.11 8.52 18.57
CA ARG A 175 17.11 7.46 18.41
C ARG A 175 16.44 6.13 18.08
N LEU A 176 16.96 5.47 17.05
CA LEU A 176 16.52 4.15 16.62
C LEU A 176 17.76 3.28 16.38
N ASP A 177 17.93 2.21 17.17
CA ASP A 177 19.05 1.28 17.03
C ASP A 177 18.71 0.14 16.07
N VAL A 178 17.44 -0.33 16.08
CA VAL A 178 16.96 -1.46 15.27
C VAL A 178 15.54 -1.20 14.78
N LEU A 179 15.31 -1.39 13.50
CA LEU A 179 13.98 -1.37 12.90
C LEU A 179 13.59 -2.78 12.43
N ILE A 180 12.52 -3.34 12.99
CA ILE A 180 11.98 -4.64 12.59
C ILE A 180 10.79 -4.41 11.67
N VAL A 181 10.89 -4.90 10.45
CA VAL A 181 9.89 -4.70 9.39
C VAL A 181 9.46 -6.03 8.82
N SER A 182 8.14 -6.23 8.66
CA SER A 182 7.60 -7.41 7.98
C SER A 182 7.96 -7.41 6.49
N VAL A 183 8.45 -8.54 5.98
CA VAL A 183 8.85 -8.70 4.58
C VAL A 183 7.98 -9.74 3.90
N GLY A 184 7.22 -9.31 2.89
CA GLY A 184 6.54 -10.16 1.93
C GLY A 184 7.13 -9.89 0.53
N GLY A 185 6.41 -9.19 -0.33
CA GLY A 185 6.91 -8.77 -1.66
C GLY A 185 7.94 -7.63 -1.65
N GLY A 186 8.47 -7.22 -0.51
CA GLY A 186 9.57 -6.25 -0.38
C GLY A 186 9.15 -4.76 -0.45
N GLY A 187 7.89 -4.46 -0.70
CA GLY A 187 7.43 -3.08 -0.94
C GLY A 187 7.55 -2.13 0.25
N LEU A 188 7.55 -2.64 1.51
CA LEU A 188 7.75 -1.82 2.70
C LEU A 188 9.24 -1.64 2.98
N ILE A 189 9.98 -2.74 3.13
CA ILE A 189 11.40 -2.69 3.50
C ILE A 189 12.29 -2.06 2.44
N GLY A 190 11.87 -2.07 1.18
CA GLY A 190 12.68 -1.54 0.08
C GLY A 190 12.92 -0.02 0.15
N LYS A 191 12.18 0.71 1.01
CA LYS A 191 12.29 2.17 1.19
C LYS A 191 11.91 2.64 2.60
N ALA A 192 11.76 1.73 3.58
CA ALA A 192 11.56 2.08 4.98
C ALA A 192 12.87 2.53 5.64
#